data_346c99282036823b29f2a04db47206a1
#
_entry.id   346c99282036823b29f2a04db47206a1
#
_cell.length_a   1.000
_cell.length_b   1.000
_cell.length_c   1.000
_cell.angle_alpha   90.00
_cell.angle_beta   90.00
_cell.angle_gamma   90.00
#
_symmetry.space_group_name_H-M   'P 1'
#
loop_
_entity.id
_entity.type
_entity.pdbx_description
1 polymer ?
#
loop_
_entity_poly.entity_id
_entity_poly.type
_entity_poly.pdbx_seq_one_letter_code
_entity_poly.pdbx_strand_id
1 'polypeptide(L)'
;MKTTDVVAWFGTKKAIAEACSEDGWKLTAAAVSQWGEEPPAGRQKQIAALTKGQLTAGSAPSQPETTPAQPSEGQQEMTDNRIEDLNIESIATLVTPTQLKEEMPISEQAVESVCKGRQAIRDILDRKDHRIFVVVGPCSIHDVDAAKDYAQRLRDLAEEVSDTLYLVMRVYFEKPRTTVGWKGLINDPYMNDTFKIQDGLHTARRLLIDLAELGLPLSTEALDPISPQYLQDLIAWSAIGARTTESQTHREMASGLSSAVGFKNGTDGSLTVATNALMSVANPHRFLGIDQSGQVSIVSTKGNPYAHVVLRGGGGKPNYDSVNVQIAEDALSKADLAQNIMIDCSHENSSKNPALQPLVMDNVSNQILEGNKSIIGLMVESNIKHGRQNIPANLDDLEYGLSVTDGCISWEETEDAIRKMREKLKDVLPGRTAG
;
A
#
# COMPACT_ATOMS: atom_id res chain seq x y z
N MET A 1 -31.67 -24.69 -7.46
CA MET A 1 -32.10 -24.78 -6.05
C MET A 1 -32.54 -23.39 -5.61
N LYS A 2 -33.80 -23.18 -5.24
CA LYS A 2 -34.25 -21.87 -4.77
C LYS A 2 -34.02 -21.72 -3.27
N THR A 3 -33.70 -20.52 -2.81
CA THR A 3 -33.51 -20.22 -1.39
C THR A 3 -34.77 -20.52 -0.57
N THR A 4 -35.98 -20.31 -1.16
CA THR A 4 -37.27 -20.63 -0.55
C THR A 4 -37.43 -22.13 -0.25
N ASP A 5 -36.94 -22.99 -1.14
CA ASP A 5 -37.06 -24.45 -0.98
C ASP A 5 -36.12 -24.94 0.12
N VAL A 6 -34.93 -24.30 0.23
CA VAL A 6 -33.96 -24.56 1.32
C VAL A 6 -34.55 -24.16 2.66
N VAL A 7 -35.16 -22.97 2.75
CA VAL A 7 -35.85 -22.54 3.99
C VAL A 7 -37.01 -23.46 4.35
N ALA A 8 -37.81 -23.92 3.38
CA ALA A 8 -38.89 -24.84 3.62
C ALA A 8 -38.39 -26.20 4.15
N TRP A 9 -37.27 -26.72 3.65
CA TRP A 9 -36.65 -27.96 4.10
C TRP A 9 -36.14 -27.89 5.55
N PHE A 10 -35.34 -26.85 5.87
CA PHE A 10 -34.73 -26.70 7.20
C PHE A 10 -35.64 -26.02 8.23
N GLY A 11 -36.78 -25.51 7.82
CA GLY A 11 -37.77 -24.83 8.66
C GLY A 11 -37.40 -23.38 9.03
N THR A 12 -36.16 -23.08 9.35
CA THR A 12 -35.73 -21.74 9.72
C THR A 12 -34.35 -21.41 9.15
N LYS A 13 -34.10 -20.11 8.94
CA LYS A 13 -32.75 -19.62 8.53
C LYS A 13 -31.66 -19.92 9.58
N LYS A 14 -32.04 -20.00 10.86
CA LYS A 14 -31.15 -20.40 11.96
C LYS A 14 -30.75 -21.87 11.82
N ALA A 15 -31.69 -22.76 11.52
CA ALA A 15 -31.41 -24.18 11.31
C ALA A 15 -30.50 -24.42 10.09
N ILE A 16 -30.64 -23.63 9.02
CA ILE A 16 -29.72 -23.65 7.87
C ILE A 16 -28.32 -23.24 8.30
N ALA A 17 -28.23 -22.15 9.07
CA ALA A 17 -26.93 -21.65 9.55
C ALA A 17 -26.24 -22.67 10.45
N GLU A 18 -26.95 -23.31 11.35
CA GLU A 18 -26.45 -24.37 12.23
C GLU A 18 -26.01 -25.60 11.44
N ALA A 19 -26.78 -26.10 10.53
CA ALA A 19 -26.47 -27.27 9.71
C ALA A 19 -25.25 -27.03 8.79
N CYS A 20 -25.13 -25.84 8.23
CA CYS A 20 -24.00 -25.49 7.36
C CYS A 20 -22.74 -25.06 8.14
N SER A 21 -22.78 -24.98 9.48
CA SER A 21 -21.65 -24.61 10.33
C SER A 21 -20.85 -25.82 10.86
N GLU A 22 -21.32 -27.04 10.67
CA GLU A 22 -20.69 -28.27 11.19
C GLU A 22 -19.34 -28.61 10.53
N ASP A 23 -19.00 -28.01 9.39
CA ASP A 23 -17.75 -28.22 8.65
C ASP A 23 -16.67 -27.11 8.88
N GLY A 24 -16.71 -26.43 10.04
CA GLY A 24 -15.66 -25.46 10.42
C GLY A 24 -15.90 -24.02 9.94
N TRP A 25 -16.93 -23.74 9.16
CA TRP A 25 -17.32 -22.39 8.74
C TRP A 25 -18.59 -21.94 9.46
N LYS A 26 -18.46 -20.93 10.31
CA LYS A 26 -19.63 -20.35 11.00
C LYS A 26 -20.46 -19.53 10.02
N LEU A 27 -21.61 -20.10 9.60
CA LEU A 27 -22.64 -19.37 8.88
C LEU A 27 -23.62 -18.78 9.90
N THR A 28 -24.08 -17.54 9.70
CA THR A 28 -25.07 -16.89 10.57
C THR A 28 -26.43 -16.83 9.89
N ALA A 29 -27.51 -16.78 10.67
CA ALA A 29 -28.87 -16.60 10.14
C ALA A 29 -29.05 -15.29 9.35
N ALA A 30 -28.28 -14.25 9.69
CA ALA A 30 -28.19 -12.99 8.96
C ALA A 30 -27.59 -13.19 7.56
N ALA A 31 -26.50 -13.96 7.45
CA ALA A 31 -25.89 -14.28 6.16
C ALA A 31 -26.83 -15.11 5.27
N VAL A 32 -27.61 -16.07 5.83
CA VAL A 32 -28.64 -16.79 5.11
C VAL A 32 -29.77 -15.86 4.62
N SER A 33 -30.04 -14.79 5.36
CA SER A 33 -31.07 -13.78 4.98
C SER A 33 -30.63 -12.92 3.78
N GLN A 34 -29.35 -12.86 3.49
CA GLN A 34 -28.82 -12.13 2.34
C GLN A 34 -28.73 -12.97 1.06
N TRP A 35 -29.09 -14.25 1.10
CA TRP A 35 -29.16 -15.06 -0.10
C TRP A 35 -30.31 -14.54 -1.01
N GLY A 36 -30.03 -14.39 -2.31
CA GLY A 36 -30.98 -14.00 -3.32
C GLY A 36 -31.98 -15.12 -3.64
N GLU A 37 -32.50 -15.18 -4.87
CA GLU A 37 -33.42 -16.24 -5.30
C GLU A 37 -32.81 -17.63 -5.15
N GLU A 38 -31.49 -17.74 -5.25
CA GLU A 38 -30.74 -18.98 -5.05
C GLU A 38 -29.60 -18.79 -4.01
N PRO A 39 -29.28 -19.84 -3.21
CA PRO A 39 -28.13 -19.83 -2.36
C PRO A 39 -26.81 -19.67 -3.18
N PRO A 40 -25.75 -19.10 -2.61
CA PRO A 40 -24.45 -19.04 -3.27
C PRO A 40 -23.99 -20.42 -3.75
N ALA A 41 -23.31 -20.49 -4.90
CA ALA A 41 -22.96 -21.76 -5.58
C ALA A 41 -22.20 -22.76 -4.69
N GLY A 42 -21.27 -22.29 -3.85
CA GLY A 42 -20.57 -23.13 -2.87
C GLY A 42 -21.52 -23.73 -1.82
N ARG A 43 -22.55 -22.99 -1.41
CA ARG A 43 -23.56 -23.46 -0.45
C ARG A 43 -24.58 -24.41 -1.05
N GLN A 44 -24.86 -24.29 -2.35
CA GLN A 44 -25.77 -25.25 -3.04
C GLN A 44 -25.22 -26.68 -2.99
N LYS A 45 -23.90 -26.86 -3.16
CA LYS A 45 -23.25 -28.19 -3.04
C LYS A 45 -23.34 -28.74 -1.62
N GLN A 46 -23.08 -27.92 -0.61
CA GLN A 46 -23.19 -28.31 0.80
C GLN A 46 -24.63 -28.68 1.19
N ILE A 47 -25.59 -27.87 0.76
CA ILE A 47 -27.05 -28.15 0.99
C ILE A 47 -27.50 -29.45 0.29
N ALA A 48 -27.04 -29.68 -0.94
CA ALA A 48 -27.30 -30.90 -1.66
C ALA A 48 -26.79 -32.15 -0.90
N ALA A 49 -25.55 -32.04 -0.35
CA ALA A 49 -24.97 -33.11 0.48
C ALA A 49 -25.77 -33.34 1.77
N LEU A 50 -26.09 -32.27 2.51
CA LEU A 50 -26.86 -32.33 3.76
C LEU A 50 -28.29 -32.89 3.57
N THR A 51 -28.89 -32.60 2.41
CA THR A 51 -30.26 -33.08 2.08
C THR A 51 -30.24 -34.41 1.31
N LYS A 52 -29.07 -35.08 1.22
CA LYS A 52 -28.85 -36.34 0.48
C LYS A 52 -29.41 -36.29 -0.97
N GLY A 53 -29.21 -35.12 -1.61
CA GLY A 53 -29.62 -34.90 -3.00
C GLY A 53 -31.10 -34.59 -3.22
N GLN A 54 -31.92 -34.43 -2.15
CA GLN A 54 -33.33 -34.07 -2.31
C GLN A 54 -33.52 -32.62 -2.76
N LEU A 55 -32.58 -31.74 -2.44
CA LEU A 55 -32.48 -30.40 -2.99
C LEU A 55 -31.27 -30.32 -3.90
N THR A 56 -31.43 -30.37 -5.22
CA THR A 56 -30.38 -30.23 -6.23
C THR A 56 -30.50 -28.89 -6.94
N ALA A 57 -29.36 -28.38 -7.46
CA ALA A 57 -29.40 -27.25 -8.37
C ALA A 57 -30.29 -27.59 -9.57
N GLY A 58 -31.34 -26.82 -9.77
CA GLY A 58 -32.31 -27.07 -10.84
C GLY A 58 -31.66 -27.05 -12.21
N SER A 59 -31.93 -28.06 -13.04
CA SER A 59 -31.60 -28.06 -14.47
C SER A 59 -32.41 -26.95 -15.17
N ALA A 60 -31.72 -26.01 -15.80
CA ALA A 60 -32.33 -25.02 -16.68
C ALA A 60 -32.88 -25.74 -17.95
N PRO A 61 -34.00 -25.28 -18.55
CA PRO A 61 -34.47 -25.81 -19.82
C PRO A 61 -33.52 -25.46 -20.96
N SER A 62 -33.20 -26.47 -21.78
CA SER A 62 -32.40 -26.40 -22.98
C SER A 62 -32.95 -25.39 -24.00
N GLN A 63 -32.15 -24.39 -24.37
CA GLN A 63 -32.32 -23.60 -25.60
C GLN A 63 -31.26 -24.02 -26.63
N PRO A 64 -31.54 -23.90 -27.96
CA PRO A 64 -30.74 -24.54 -28.99
C PRO A 64 -29.40 -23.82 -29.23
N GLU A 65 -28.44 -24.64 -29.55
CA GLU A 65 -27.05 -24.32 -29.80
C GLU A 65 -26.84 -23.25 -30.91
N THR A 66 -26.17 -22.15 -30.54
CA THR A 66 -25.30 -21.45 -31.47
C THR A 66 -23.88 -21.56 -30.89
N THR A 67 -23.06 -22.30 -31.57
CA THR A 67 -21.68 -22.62 -31.22
C THR A 67 -20.79 -21.38 -31.37
N PRO A 68 -20.22 -20.81 -30.31
CA PRO A 68 -18.97 -20.09 -30.42
C PRO A 68 -17.84 -21.08 -30.14
N ALA A 69 -16.76 -20.95 -30.92
CA ALA A 69 -15.59 -21.80 -30.83
C ALA A 69 -15.10 -21.95 -29.37
N GLN A 70 -14.97 -23.17 -28.92
CA GLN A 70 -14.33 -23.55 -27.67
C GLN A 70 -12.87 -23.08 -27.70
N PRO A 71 -12.39 -22.42 -26.62
CA PRO A 71 -10.95 -22.41 -26.34
C PRO A 71 -10.56 -23.89 -26.07
N SER A 72 -9.51 -24.35 -26.75
CA SER A 72 -8.95 -25.68 -26.54
C SER A 72 -8.79 -25.96 -25.05
N GLU A 73 -9.41 -27.04 -24.57
CA GLU A 73 -9.11 -27.65 -23.27
C GLU A 73 -7.61 -27.93 -23.24
N GLY A 74 -6.84 -27.04 -22.61
CA GLY A 74 -5.49 -27.37 -22.19
C GLY A 74 -5.59 -28.57 -21.27
N GLN A 75 -4.92 -29.64 -21.65
CA GLN A 75 -4.74 -30.81 -20.81
C GLN A 75 -4.28 -30.33 -19.43
N GLN A 76 -5.18 -30.32 -18.44
CA GLN A 76 -4.81 -30.35 -17.05
C GLN A 76 -4.13 -31.71 -16.85
N GLU A 77 -2.80 -31.72 -16.87
CA GLU A 77 -2.04 -32.81 -16.28
C GLU A 77 -2.58 -32.97 -14.86
N MET A 78 -3.03 -34.22 -14.56
CA MET A 78 -3.52 -34.52 -13.21
C MET A 78 -2.35 -34.43 -12.25
N THR A 79 -2.18 -33.25 -11.63
CA THR A 79 -1.30 -33.11 -10.46
C THR A 79 -1.79 -34.08 -9.40
N ASP A 80 -0.89 -34.85 -8.84
CA ASP A 80 -1.25 -35.79 -7.75
C ASP A 80 -1.58 -34.96 -6.50
N ASN A 81 -2.84 -34.73 -6.24
CA ASN A 81 -3.36 -33.95 -5.09
C ASN A 81 -2.83 -34.44 -3.72
N ARG A 82 -2.03 -35.50 -3.68
CA ARG A 82 -1.34 -35.94 -2.46
C ARG A 82 -0.03 -35.19 -2.20
N ILE A 83 0.50 -34.43 -3.16
CA ILE A 83 1.81 -33.77 -3.06
C ILE A 83 1.79 -32.28 -3.38
N GLU A 84 0.79 -31.79 -4.10
CA GLU A 84 0.66 -30.40 -4.51
C GLU A 84 -0.69 -29.81 -4.05
N ASP A 85 -0.72 -28.51 -3.82
CA ASP A 85 -1.91 -27.71 -3.48
C ASP A 85 -2.69 -28.16 -2.24
N LEU A 86 -2.05 -28.90 -1.33
CA LEU A 86 -2.70 -29.47 -0.14
C LEU A 86 -3.34 -28.43 0.79
N ASN A 87 -2.85 -27.19 0.75
CA ASN A 87 -3.32 -26.07 1.56
C ASN A 87 -3.91 -24.92 0.72
N ILE A 88 -4.14 -25.15 -0.58
CA ILE A 88 -4.73 -24.16 -1.48
C ILE A 88 -6.21 -24.53 -1.70
N GLU A 89 -7.08 -23.57 -1.33
CA GLU A 89 -8.54 -23.74 -1.52
C GLU A 89 -8.94 -23.50 -2.98
N SER A 90 -8.39 -22.45 -3.60
CA SER A 90 -8.70 -22.08 -4.98
C SER A 90 -7.62 -21.17 -5.57
N ILE A 91 -7.47 -21.20 -6.89
CA ILE A 91 -6.67 -20.26 -7.67
C ILE A 91 -7.60 -19.60 -8.67
N ALA A 92 -7.64 -18.27 -8.69
CA ALA A 92 -8.42 -17.49 -9.65
C ALA A 92 -7.49 -16.57 -10.44
N THR A 93 -7.72 -16.49 -11.75
CA THR A 93 -6.96 -15.58 -12.61
C THR A 93 -7.35 -14.15 -12.34
N LEU A 94 -6.36 -13.28 -12.14
CA LEU A 94 -6.53 -11.84 -11.98
C LEU A 94 -6.47 -11.14 -13.35
N VAL A 95 -7.13 -9.98 -13.47
CA VAL A 95 -6.95 -9.08 -14.62
C VAL A 95 -5.45 -8.80 -14.83
N THR A 96 -4.98 -8.78 -16.08
CA THR A 96 -3.57 -8.50 -16.34
C THR A 96 -3.23 -7.01 -16.16
N PRO A 97 -1.95 -6.65 -15.90
CA PRO A 97 -1.53 -5.25 -15.85
C PRO A 97 -1.92 -4.45 -17.09
N THR A 98 -1.72 -5.01 -18.28
CA THR A 98 -2.13 -4.37 -19.56
C THR A 98 -3.62 -4.10 -19.60
N GLN A 99 -4.46 -5.11 -19.31
CA GLN A 99 -5.91 -4.95 -19.31
C GLN A 99 -6.37 -3.85 -18.34
N LEU A 100 -5.87 -3.86 -17.09
CA LEU A 100 -6.22 -2.83 -16.12
C LEU A 100 -5.82 -1.42 -16.58
N LYS A 101 -4.65 -1.28 -17.23
CA LYS A 101 -4.19 0.01 -17.77
C LYS A 101 -4.97 0.46 -19.00
N GLU A 102 -5.43 -0.47 -19.83
CA GLU A 102 -6.30 -0.18 -20.98
C GLU A 102 -7.71 0.23 -20.54
N GLU A 103 -8.26 -0.42 -19.52
CA GLU A 103 -9.55 -0.06 -18.91
C GLU A 103 -9.50 1.31 -18.20
N MET A 104 -8.35 1.66 -17.64
CA MET A 104 -8.12 2.91 -16.91
C MET A 104 -6.82 3.58 -17.37
N PRO A 105 -6.83 4.17 -18.57
CA PRO A 105 -5.67 4.89 -19.11
C PRO A 105 -5.38 6.14 -18.28
N ILE A 106 -4.09 6.49 -18.19
CA ILE A 106 -3.65 7.72 -17.55
C ILE A 106 -3.75 8.90 -18.52
N SER A 107 -4.15 10.07 -18.02
CA SER A 107 -4.14 11.31 -18.80
C SER A 107 -2.72 11.89 -18.93
N GLU A 108 -2.51 12.74 -19.93
CA GLU A 108 -1.23 13.46 -20.11
C GLU A 108 -0.89 14.30 -18.87
N GLN A 109 -1.88 14.89 -18.22
CA GLN A 109 -1.71 15.64 -16.98
C GLN A 109 -1.18 14.76 -15.85
N ALA A 110 -1.71 13.54 -15.68
CA ALA A 110 -1.23 12.58 -14.69
C ALA A 110 0.21 12.12 -15.00
N VAL A 111 0.52 11.86 -16.29
CA VAL A 111 1.89 11.53 -16.73
C VAL A 111 2.87 12.64 -16.36
N GLU A 112 2.52 13.89 -16.67
CA GLU A 112 3.35 15.05 -16.35
C GLU A 112 3.59 15.20 -14.85
N SER A 113 2.55 15.00 -14.01
CA SER A 113 2.64 15.05 -12.54
C SER A 113 3.62 14.00 -12.02
N VAL A 114 3.53 12.76 -12.51
CA VAL A 114 4.43 11.67 -12.12
C VAL A 114 5.87 11.96 -12.55
N CYS A 115 6.06 12.39 -13.80
CA CYS A 115 7.40 12.72 -14.33
C CYS A 115 8.06 13.85 -13.54
N LYS A 116 7.32 14.95 -13.31
CA LYS A 116 7.78 16.08 -12.49
C LYS A 116 8.11 15.63 -11.07
N GLY A 117 7.23 14.82 -10.45
CA GLY A 117 7.43 14.29 -9.11
C GLY A 117 8.69 13.45 -8.99
N ARG A 118 8.91 12.52 -9.91
CA ARG A 118 10.12 11.69 -9.95
C ARG A 118 11.38 12.53 -10.15
N GLN A 119 11.32 13.52 -11.05
CA GLN A 119 12.46 14.38 -11.33
C GLN A 119 12.80 15.26 -10.12
N ALA A 120 11.83 15.92 -9.49
CA ALA A 120 12.05 16.76 -8.31
C ALA A 120 12.69 15.96 -7.16
N ILE A 121 12.19 14.74 -6.89
CA ILE A 121 12.76 13.88 -5.86
C ILE A 121 14.23 13.50 -6.19
N ARG A 122 14.52 13.15 -7.46
CA ARG A 122 15.91 12.88 -7.91
C ARG A 122 16.80 14.09 -7.74
N ASP A 123 16.33 15.26 -8.12
CA ASP A 123 17.10 16.50 -8.01
C ASP A 123 17.39 16.86 -6.53
N ILE A 124 16.46 16.58 -5.62
CA ILE A 124 16.69 16.70 -4.17
C ILE A 124 17.76 15.71 -3.70
N LEU A 125 17.68 14.45 -4.13
CA LEU A 125 18.67 13.41 -3.78
C LEU A 125 20.05 13.72 -4.33
N ASP A 126 20.12 14.32 -5.52
CA ASP A 126 21.37 14.77 -6.18
C ASP A 126 21.88 16.14 -5.69
N ARG A 127 21.19 16.78 -4.74
CA ARG A 127 21.49 18.15 -4.26
C ARG A 127 21.42 19.24 -5.34
N LYS A 128 20.68 19.01 -6.41
CA LYS A 128 20.37 20.00 -7.47
C LYS A 128 19.19 20.90 -7.08
N ASP A 129 18.25 20.37 -6.33
CA ASP A 129 17.13 21.09 -5.73
C ASP A 129 17.39 21.25 -4.22
N HIS A 130 17.29 22.49 -3.73
CA HIS A 130 17.56 22.82 -2.33
C HIS A 130 16.48 22.37 -1.36
N ARG A 131 15.28 22.13 -1.87
CA ARG A 131 14.13 21.73 -1.06
C ARG A 131 14.37 20.39 -0.36
N ILE A 132 13.57 20.14 0.65
CA ILE A 132 13.40 18.81 1.21
C ILE A 132 12.00 18.29 0.87
N PHE A 133 11.85 17.00 0.67
CA PHE A 133 10.53 16.47 0.38
C PHE A 133 9.87 15.88 1.63
N VAL A 134 8.55 16.04 1.74
CA VAL A 134 7.75 15.55 2.86
C VAL A 134 6.71 14.57 2.32
N VAL A 135 6.88 13.30 2.66
CA VAL A 135 5.90 12.25 2.38
C VAL A 135 4.83 12.30 3.47
N VAL A 136 3.65 12.81 3.16
CA VAL A 136 2.60 13.11 4.14
C VAL A 136 1.23 12.61 3.69
N GLY A 137 0.47 12.01 4.59
CA GLY A 137 -0.87 11.52 4.35
C GLY A 137 -1.26 10.36 5.25
N PRO A 138 -2.42 9.73 4.98
CA PRO A 138 -2.96 8.66 5.80
C PRO A 138 -2.00 7.49 5.98
N CYS A 139 -2.02 6.86 7.17
CA CYS A 139 -1.26 5.64 7.42
C CYS A 139 -1.61 4.56 6.38
N SER A 140 -2.90 4.42 6.07
CA SER A 140 -3.43 3.61 4.96
C SER A 140 -4.70 4.22 4.40
N ILE A 141 -4.95 4.01 3.12
CA ILE A 141 -6.20 4.40 2.47
C ILE A 141 -7.22 3.29 2.69
N HIS A 142 -8.34 3.61 3.32
CA HIS A 142 -9.51 2.73 3.46
C HIS A 142 -10.78 3.40 2.96
N ASP A 143 -10.79 4.73 2.89
CA ASP A 143 -11.88 5.58 2.42
C ASP A 143 -11.36 6.45 1.27
N VAL A 144 -11.92 6.22 0.08
CA VAL A 144 -11.53 6.93 -1.16
C VAL A 144 -11.93 8.39 -1.13
N ASP A 145 -13.11 8.70 -0.57
CA ASP A 145 -13.63 10.06 -0.52
C ASP A 145 -12.84 10.92 0.49
N ALA A 146 -12.51 10.35 1.63
CA ALA A 146 -11.62 11.00 2.60
C ALA A 146 -10.21 11.22 2.03
N ALA A 147 -9.69 10.27 1.23
CA ALA A 147 -8.40 10.43 0.56
C ALA A 147 -8.42 11.58 -0.47
N LYS A 148 -9.50 11.74 -1.22
CA LYS A 148 -9.69 12.85 -2.17
C LYS A 148 -9.84 14.20 -1.47
N ASP A 149 -10.60 14.27 -0.38
CA ASP A 149 -10.72 15.49 0.45
C ASP A 149 -9.34 15.89 1.01
N TYR A 150 -8.60 14.93 1.57
CA TYR A 150 -7.23 15.16 2.04
C TYR A 150 -6.31 15.68 0.91
N ALA A 151 -6.41 15.10 -0.27
CA ALA A 151 -5.60 15.48 -1.43
C ALA A 151 -5.88 16.92 -1.90
N GLN A 152 -7.14 17.37 -1.91
CA GLN A 152 -7.49 18.74 -2.26
C GLN A 152 -6.80 19.75 -1.32
N ARG A 153 -6.89 19.48 -0.02
CA ARG A 153 -6.23 20.32 1.01
C ARG A 153 -4.70 20.30 0.85
N LEU A 154 -4.13 19.10 0.61
CA LEU A 154 -2.68 18.93 0.45
C LEU A 154 -2.16 19.66 -0.79
N ARG A 155 -2.90 19.67 -1.89
CA ARG A 155 -2.53 20.40 -3.11
C ARG A 155 -2.37 21.90 -2.83
N ASP A 156 -3.35 22.49 -2.12
CA ASP A 156 -3.33 23.93 -1.84
C ASP A 156 -2.15 24.28 -0.91
N LEU A 157 -1.89 23.45 0.11
CA LEU A 157 -0.73 23.60 0.98
C LEU A 157 0.60 23.37 0.22
N ALA A 158 0.64 22.40 -0.70
CA ALA A 158 1.84 22.11 -1.49
C ALA A 158 2.25 23.30 -2.38
N GLU A 159 1.29 24.01 -2.96
CA GLU A 159 1.53 25.22 -3.72
C GLU A 159 2.10 26.33 -2.80
N GLU A 160 1.50 26.54 -1.64
CA GLU A 160 1.91 27.55 -0.65
C GLU A 160 3.37 27.37 -0.18
N VAL A 161 3.82 26.14 0.05
CA VAL A 161 5.15 25.84 0.61
C VAL A 161 6.18 25.42 -0.42
N SER A 162 5.85 25.51 -1.71
CA SER A 162 6.64 24.98 -2.83
C SER A 162 8.03 25.59 -3.00
N ASP A 163 8.28 26.74 -2.42
CA ASP A 163 9.59 27.41 -2.39
C ASP A 163 10.61 26.72 -1.48
N THR A 164 10.15 25.96 -0.51
CA THR A 164 10.95 25.39 0.58
C THR A 164 10.79 23.89 0.69
N LEU A 165 9.55 23.39 0.59
CA LEU A 165 9.18 22.00 0.80
C LEU A 165 8.55 21.42 -0.47
N TYR A 166 8.83 20.15 -0.73
CA TYR A 166 8.19 19.39 -1.81
C TYR A 166 7.28 18.33 -1.20
N LEU A 167 5.97 18.58 -1.19
CA LEU A 167 5.01 17.66 -0.59
C LEU A 167 4.70 16.50 -1.54
N VAL A 168 4.73 15.28 -1.02
CA VAL A 168 4.42 14.03 -1.72
C VAL A 168 3.32 13.33 -0.96
N MET A 169 2.18 13.06 -1.61
CA MET A 169 1.06 12.43 -0.91
C MET A 169 1.34 10.96 -0.64
N ARG A 170 1.10 10.56 0.58
CA ARG A 170 1.16 9.18 1.04
C ARG A 170 -0.14 8.46 0.69
N VAL A 171 -0.06 7.45 -0.19
CA VAL A 171 -1.20 6.66 -0.69
C VAL A 171 -0.87 5.18 -0.52
N TYR A 172 -1.00 4.67 0.70
CA TYR A 172 -0.64 3.31 1.05
C TYR A 172 -1.88 2.41 1.02
N PHE A 173 -1.86 1.43 0.14
CA PHE A 173 -2.96 0.49 -0.10
C PHE A 173 -2.77 -0.87 0.53
N GLU A 174 -1.54 -1.21 0.91
CA GLU A 174 -1.16 -2.50 1.45
C GLU A 174 -0.52 -2.30 2.81
N LYS A 175 -0.82 -3.20 3.74
CA LYS A 175 -0.32 -3.12 5.13
C LYS A 175 0.31 -4.44 5.53
N PRO A 176 1.63 -4.46 5.84
CA PRO A 176 2.27 -5.64 6.37
C PRO A 176 1.72 -5.94 7.77
N ARG A 177 1.20 -7.15 7.98
CA ARG A 177 0.69 -7.59 9.28
C ARG A 177 1.62 -8.63 9.91
N THR A 178 1.95 -8.42 11.18
CA THR A 178 2.73 -9.39 11.96
C THR A 178 1.87 -10.59 12.37
N THR A 179 0.55 -10.35 12.53
CA THR A 179 -0.47 -11.36 12.83
C THR A 179 -1.64 -11.20 11.86
N VAL A 180 -2.84 -11.56 12.25
CA VAL A 180 -4.07 -11.33 11.48
C VAL A 180 -4.49 -9.86 11.51
N GLY A 181 -5.30 -9.42 10.55
CA GLY A 181 -5.87 -8.08 10.45
C GLY A 181 -6.05 -7.63 9.00
N TRP A 182 -6.80 -6.56 8.79
CA TRP A 182 -7.04 -5.98 7.47
C TRP A 182 -5.71 -5.67 6.76
N LYS A 183 -5.54 -6.23 5.56
CA LYS A 183 -4.28 -6.17 4.78
C LYS A 183 -4.18 -4.94 3.86
N GLY A 184 -5.20 -4.10 3.84
CA GLY A 184 -5.23 -2.91 3.01
C GLY A 184 -6.28 -2.97 1.90
N LEU A 185 -6.49 -1.83 1.23
CA LEU A 185 -7.55 -1.62 0.25
C LEU A 185 -7.44 -2.56 -0.96
N ILE A 186 -6.24 -2.89 -1.41
CA ILE A 186 -6.07 -3.82 -2.55
C ILE A 186 -6.55 -5.22 -2.15
N ASN A 187 -6.16 -5.71 -0.99
CA ASN A 187 -6.46 -7.08 -0.58
C ASN A 187 -7.91 -7.28 -0.14
N ASP A 188 -8.49 -6.28 0.54
CA ASP A 188 -9.86 -6.34 1.05
C ASP A 188 -10.49 -4.93 1.02
N PRO A 189 -10.95 -4.49 -0.18
CA PRO A 189 -11.44 -3.12 -0.39
C PRO A 189 -12.70 -2.81 0.42
N TYR A 190 -13.48 -3.83 0.77
CA TYR A 190 -14.73 -3.67 1.49
C TYR A 190 -14.62 -3.92 2.99
N MET A 191 -13.42 -4.20 3.52
CA MET A 191 -13.15 -4.47 4.94
C MET A 191 -14.08 -5.51 5.57
N ASN A 192 -14.49 -6.53 4.79
CA ASN A 192 -15.47 -7.53 5.17
C ASN A 192 -15.02 -8.98 4.91
N ASP A 193 -13.70 -9.17 4.76
CA ASP A 193 -13.04 -10.45 4.52
C ASP A 193 -13.54 -11.18 3.24
N THR A 194 -14.06 -10.41 2.26
CA THR A 194 -14.42 -10.99 0.94
C THR A 194 -13.22 -11.09 0.00
N PHE A 195 -12.13 -10.39 0.32
CA PHE A 195 -10.87 -10.39 -0.43
C PHE A 195 -11.04 -10.21 -1.95
N LYS A 196 -11.90 -9.27 -2.35
CA LYS A 196 -12.11 -8.94 -3.76
C LYS A 196 -10.95 -8.12 -4.32
N ILE A 197 -9.79 -8.78 -4.45
CA ILE A 197 -8.52 -8.16 -4.84
C ILE A 197 -8.63 -7.43 -6.19
N GLN A 198 -9.38 -7.95 -7.14
CA GLN A 198 -9.58 -7.28 -8.43
C GLN A 198 -10.28 -5.93 -8.26
N ASP A 199 -11.34 -5.85 -7.45
CA ASP A 199 -12.03 -4.59 -7.15
C ASP A 199 -11.08 -3.63 -6.42
N GLY A 200 -10.24 -4.16 -5.53
CA GLY A 200 -9.22 -3.38 -4.82
C GLY A 200 -8.17 -2.76 -5.75
N LEU A 201 -7.69 -3.50 -6.74
CA LEU A 201 -6.75 -2.98 -7.75
C LEU A 201 -7.38 -1.89 -8.62
N HIS A 202 -8.63 -2.09 -9.07
CA HIS A 202 -9.37 -1.08 -9.83
C HIS A 202 -9.57 0.20 -9.01
N THR A 203 -9.98 0.07 -7.76
CA THR A 203 -10.18 1.19 -6.85
C THR A 203 -8.87 1.94 -6.59
N ALA A 204 -7.79 1.21 -6.31
CA ALA A 204 -6.48 1.79 -6.06
C ALA A 204 -5.95 2.55 -7.30
N ARG A 205 -6.04 1.94 -8.50
CA ARG A 205 -5.59 2.60 -9.73
C ARG A 205 -6.42 3.84 -10.06
N ARG A 206 -7.75 3.76 -9.95
CA ARG A 206 -8.64 4.91 -10.17
C ARG A 206 -8.27 6.07 -9.25
N LEU A 207 -8.12 5.79 -7.94
CA LEU A 207 -7.73 6.83 -6.98
C LEU A 207 -6.38 7.44 -7.32
N LEU A 208 -5.37 6.64 -7.68
CA LEU A 208 -4.06 7.16 -8.07
C LEU A 208 -4.14 8.09 -9.29
N ILE A 209 -4.96 7.75 -10.30
CA ILE A 209 -5.19 8.61 -11.47
C ILE A 209 -5.80 9.94 -11.04
N ASP A 210 -6.90 9.90 -10.27
CA ASP A 210 -7.61 11.10 -9.81
C ASP A 210 -6.68 12.02 -9.01
N LEU A 211 -5.83 11.45 -8.15
CA LEU A 211 -4.86 12.21 -7.35
C LEU A 211 -3.70 12.78 -8.17
N ALA A 212 -3.19 12.03 -9.15
CA ALA A 212 -2.14 12.50 -10.05
C ALA A 212 -2.64 13.65 -10.95
N GLU A 213 -3.91 13.62 -11.35
CA GLU A 213 -4.56 14.69 -12.12
C GLU A 213 -4.73 15.99 -11.29
N LEU A 214 -4.71 15.92 -9.97
CA LEU A 214 -4.63 17.11 -9.12
C LEU A 214 -3.23 17.76 -9.13
N GLY A 215 -2.24 17.14 -9.76
CA GLY A 215 -0.86 17.61 -9.80
C GLY A 215 0.00 17.17 -8.60
N LEU A 216 -0.50 16.26 -7.75
CA LEU A 216 0.23 15.76 -6.59
C LEU A 216 1.17 14.60 -7.00
N PRO A 217 2.45 14.64 -6.58
CA PRO A 217 3.31 13.46 -6.61
C PRO A 217 2.85 12.46 -5.54
N LEU A 218 2.79 11.19 -5.91
CA LEU A 218 2.22 10.13 -5.07
C LEU A 218 3.29 9.17 -4.58
N SER A 219 3.11 8.64 -3.38
CA SER A 219 3.98 7.65 -2.77
C SER A 219 3.22 6.47 -2.21
N THR A 220 3.83 5.28 -2.24
CA THR A 220 3.26 4.07 -1.65
C THR A 220 4.33 3.19 -1.00
N GLU A 221 3.92 2.18 -0.23
CA GLU A 221 4.79 1.08 0.16
C GLU A 221 4.74 0.01 -0.93
N ALA A 222 5.89 -0.38 -1.47
CA ALA A 222 5.99 -1.52 -2.37
C ALA A 222 6.10 -2.79 -1.52
N LEU A 223 4.95 -3.42 -1.24
CA LEU A 223 4.85 -4.58 -0.36
C LEU A 223 4.67 -5.88 -1.14
N ASP A 224 3.61 -6.01 -1.91
CA ASP A 224 3.42 -7.16 -2.80
C ASP A 224 4.34 -7.02 -4.04
N PRO A 225 5.10 -8.09 -4.42
CA PRO A 225 6.02 -8.01 -5.55
C PRO A 225 5.35 -7.82 -6.91
N ILE A 226 4.05 -8.10 -7.01
CA ILE A 226 3.29 -8.05 -8.27
C ILE A 226 2.57 -6.70 -8.42
N SER A 227 2.07 -6.11 -7.33
CA SER A 227 1.29 -4.87 -7.36
C SER A 227 1.97 -3.70 -8.10
N PRO A 228 3.32 -3.55 -8.11
CA PRO A 228 3.97 -2.51 -8.89
C PRO A 228 3.71 -2.60 -10.40
N GLN A 229 3.48 -3.79 -10.97
CA GLN A 229 3.17 -3.93 -12.39
C GLN A 229 1.86 -3.23 -12.78
N TYR A 230 0.93 -3.11 -11.83
CA TYR A 230 -0.38 -2.48 -12.02
C TYR A 230 -0.38 -0.98 -11.72
N LEU A 231 0.47 -0.49 -10.82
CA LEU A 231 0.32 0.83 -10.19
C LEU A 231 1.57 1.73 -10.28
N GLN A 232 2.76 1.17 -10.56
CA GLN A 232 4.03 1.91 -10.47
C GLN A 232 4.12 3.06 -11.49
N ASP A 233 3.38 3.02 -12.58
CA ASP A 233 3.29 4.12 -13.56
C ASP A 233 2.74 5.42 -12.96
N LEU A 234 2.07 5.36 -11.81
CA LEU A 234 1.47 6.50 -11.08
C LEU A 234 2.24 6.91 -9.82
N ILE A 235 3.33 6.23 -9.48
CA ILE A 235 4.07 6.44 -8.23
C ILE A 235 5.37 7.22 -8.48
N ALA A 236 5.57 8.28 -7.70
CA ALA A 236 6.78 9.12 -7.74
C ALA A 236 7.84 8.68 -6.72
N TRP A 237 7.45 8.14 -5.57
CA TRP A 237 8.33 7.64 -4.52
C TRP A 237 7.77 6.37 -3.88
N SER A 238 8.65 5.41 -3.54
CA SER A 238 8.24 4.15 -2.91
C SER A 238 8.99 3.91 -1.61
N ALA A 239 8.33 3.31 -0.63
CA ALA A 239 8.97 2.81 0.58
C ALA A 239 9.13 1.30 0.54
N ILE A 240 10.21 0.79 1.14
CA ILE A 240 10.32 -0.59 1.61
C ILE A 240 10.23 -0.56 3.13
N GLY A 241 9.24 -1.26 3.69
CA GLY A 241 8.95 -1.26 5.12
C GLY A 241 10.02 -1.95 5.96
N ALA A 242 10.06 -1.65 7.26
CA ALA A 242 11.05 -2.22 8.17
C ALA A 242 11.00 -3.77 8.26
N ARG A 243 9.84 -4.38 8.01
CA ARG A 243 9.67 -5.84 8.00
C ARG A 243 10.14 -6.50 6.71
N THR A 244 10.30 -5.73 5.65
CA THR A 244 10.62 -6.22 4.29
C THR A 244 11.98 -5.75 3.78
N THR A 245 12.63 -4.80 4.45
CA THR A 245 13.97 -4.27 4.08
C THR A 245 15.03 -5.38 4.04
N GLU A 246 14.91 -6.43 4.85
CA GLU A 246 15.83 -7.58 4.87
C GLU A 246 15.54 -8.61 3.77
N SER A 247 14.33 -8.58 3.19
CA SER A 247 13.90 -9.54 2.18
C SER A 247 14.63 -9.33 0.84
N GLN A 248 15.23 -10.41 0.32
CA GLN A 248 15.86 -10.41 -0.99
C GLN A 248 14.86 -10.05 -2.09
N THR A 249 13.67 -10.64 -2.08
CA THR A 249 12.60 -10.38 -3.06
C THR A 249 12.26 -8.90 -3.15
N HIS A 250 12.16 -8.20 -2.01
CA HIS A 250 11.85 -6.77 -1.99
C HIS A 250 13.02 -5.91 -2.49
N ARG A 251 14.26 -6.30 -2.22
CA ARG A 251 15.45 -5.63 -2.77
C ARG A 251 15.55 -5.80 -4.28
N GLU A 252 15.30 -7.01 -4.79
CA GLU A 252 15.26 -7.31 -6.21
C GLU A 252 14.15 -6.50 -6.92
N MET A 253 12.93 -6.52 -6.39
CA MET A 253 11.82 -5.72 -6.88
C MET A 253 12.19 -4.22 -6.91
N ALA A 254 12.70 -3.68 -5.80
CA ALA A 254 13.06 -2.27 -5.67
C ALA A 254 14.14 -1.83 -6.67
N SER A 255 15.04 -2.73 -7.07
CA SER A 255 16.07 -2.45 -8.09
C SER A 255 15.49 -2.14 -9.47
N GLY A 256 14.24 -2.53 -9.72
CA GLY A 256 13.52 -2.32 -10.98
C GLY A 256 12.47 -1.21 -10.93
N LEU A 257 12.16 -0.65 -9.76
CA LEU A 257 11.16 0.42 -9.62
C LEU A 257 11.62 1.69 -10.33
N SER A 258 10.69 2.37 -11.00
CA SER A 258 10.96 3.62 -11.72
C SER A 258 11.00 4.85 -10.79
N SER A 259 10.53 4.70 -9.56
CA SER A 259 10.58 5.72 -8.50
C SER A 259 11.87 5.65 -7.69
N ALA A 260 12.22 6.72 -6.97
CA ALA A 260 13.17 6.65 -5.87
C ALA A 260 12.59 5.78 -4.73
N VAL A 261 13.47 5.12 -3.95
CA VAL A 261 13.06 4.14 -2.94
C VAL A 261 13.69 4.43 -1.59
N GLY A 262 12.85 4.62 -0.57
CA GLY A 262 13.28 4.75 0.82
C GLY A 262 13.24 3.40 1.54
N PHE A 263 14.38 2.92 2.04
CA PHE A 263 14.49 1.71 2.83
C PHE A 263 14.46 2.04 4.32
N LYS A 264 13.43 1.59 5.03
CA LYS A 264 13.35 1.76 6.48
C LYS A 264 14.40 0.87 7.16
N ASN A 265 15.03 1.38 8.23
CA ASN A 265 15.86 0.55 9.09
C ASN A 265 15.04 -0.60 9.72
N GLY A 266 15.70 -1.65 10.17
CA GLY A 266 15.07 -2.81 10.78
C GLY A 266 14.16 -2.47 11.97
N THR A 267 13.23 -3.34 12.30
CA THR A 267 12.31 -3.15 13.45
C THR A 267 13.03 -3.12 14.80
N ASP A 268 14.23 -3.69 14.87
CA ASP A 268 15.15 -3.64 16.00
C ASP A 268 15.97 -2.34 16.09
N GLY A 269 15.89 -1.49 15.06
CA GLY A 269 16.69 -0.26 14.92
C GLY A 269 17.96 -0.43 14.11
N SER A 270 18.27 -1.62 13.60
CA SER A 270 19.51 -1.91 12.85
C SER A 270 19.60 -1.12 11.55
N LEU A 271 20.68 -0.36 11.38
CA LEU A 271 21.05 0.34 10.15
C LEU A 271 21.70 -0.59 9.12
N THR A 272 22.35 -1.66 9.58
CA THR A 272 23.06 -2.61 8.70
C THR A 272 22.12 -3.23 7.67
N VAL A 273 20.89 -3.53 8.06
CA VAL A 273 19.86 -4.08 7.16
C VAL A 273 19.55 -3.10 6.03
N ALA A 274 19.38 -1.81 6.35
CA ALA A 274 19.10 -0.76 5.36
C ALA A 274 20.33 -0.48 4.46
N THR A 275 21.53 -0.34 5.00
CA THR A 275 22.74 -0.13 4.19
C THR A 275 23.02 -1.28 3.24
N ASN A 276 22.85 -2.54 3.69
CA ASN A 276 22.94 -3.71 2.82
C ASN A 276 21.89 -3.70 1.71
N ALA A 277 20.66 -3.23 2.02
CA ALA A 277 19.61 -3.09 1.02
C ALA A 277 19.97 -2.05 -0.05
N LEU A 278 20.55 -0.89 0.35
CA LEU A 278 20.99 0.16 -0.58
C LEU A 278 22.09 -0.35 -1.51
N MET A 279 23.09 -1.06 -0.98
CA MET A 279 24.14 -1.67 -1.80
C MET A 279 23.58 -2.69 -2.79
N SER A 280 22.62 -3.51 -2.35
CA SER A 280 21.97 -4.50 -3.20
C SER A 280 21.18 -3.84 -4.32
N VAL A 281 20.28 -2.92 -3.98
CA VAL A 281 19.31 -2.32 -4.93
C VAL A 281 19.98 -1.49 -6.03
N ALA A 282 21.16 -0.94 -5.77
CA ALA A 282 21.92 -0.17 -6.75
C ALA A 282 22.48 -1.05 -7.90
N ASN A 283 22.51 -2.36 -7.74
CA ASN A 283 23.03 -3.31 -8.71
C ASN A 283 21.93 -3.96 -9.56
N PRO A 284 22.28 -4.47 -10.77
CA PRO A 284 21.37 -5.26 -11.58
C PRO A 284 20.97 -6.58 -10.92
N HIS A 285 19.70 -6.98 -11.05
CA HIS A 285 19.17 -8.24 -10.56
C HIS A 285 18.42 -9.01 -11.64
N ARG A 286 18.25 -10.32 -11.42
CA ARG A 286 17.38 -11.19 -12.23
C ARG A 286 16.57 -12.07 -11.30
N PHE A 287 15.25 -12.05 -11.44
CA PHE A 287 14.34 -12.76 -10.56
C PHE A 287 13.04 -13.15 -11.27
N LEU A 288 12.23 -13.97 -10.60
CA LEU A 288 10.92 -14.38 -11.12
C LEU A 288 9.90 -13.27 -10.82
N GLY A 289 9.14 -12.89 -11.83
CA GLY A 289 8.07 -11.91 -11.72
C GLY A 289 7.01 -12.14 -12.77
N ILE A 290 6.18 -11.15 -13.01
CA ILE A 290 5.22 -11.15 -14.13
C ILE A 290 5.53 -9.99 -15.08
N ASP A 291 5.22 -10.18 -16.36
CA ASP A 291 5.24 -9.10 -17.34
C ASP A 291 3.88 -8.36 -17.40
N GLN A 292 3.76 -7.41 -18.33
CA GLN A 292 2.53 -6.63 -18.48
C GLN A 292 1.34 -7.47 -18.98
N SER A 293 1.59 -8.63 -19.60
CA SER A 293 0.55 -9.59 -20.01
C SER A 293 0.12 -10.55 -18.90
N GLY A 294 0.71 -10.42 -17.70
CA GLY A 294 0.44 -11.31 -16.56
C GLY A 294 1.17 -12.65 -16.62
N GLN A 295 2.06 -12.85 -17.61
CA GLN A 295 2.82 -14.09 -17.74
C GLN A 295 4.00 -14.10 -16.76
N VAL A 296 4.23 -15.25 -16.13
CA VAL A 296 5.43 -15.48 -15.32
C VAL A 296 6.67 -15.29 -16.18
N SER A 297 7.57 -14.42 -15.76
CA SER A 297 8.69 -13.96 -16.58
C SER A 297 9.96 -13.80 -15.76
N ILE A 298 11.12 -13.85 -16.42
CA ILE A 298 12.40 -13.47 -15.84
C ILE A 298 12.53 -11.95 -15.96
N VAL A 299 12.44 -11.25 -14.83
CA VAL A 299 12.66 -9.82 -14.77
C VAL A 299 14.15 -9.54 -14.62
N SER A 300 14.72 -8.72 -15.52
CA SER A 300 16.11 -8.24 -15.45
C SER A 300 16.12 -6.75 -15.24
N THR A 301 16.72 -6.28 -14.15
CA THR A 301 16.79 -4.87 -13.78
C THR A 301 18.16 -4.27 -14.07
N LYS A 302 18.23 -2.94 -14.08
CA LYS A 302 19.48 -2.19 -14.24
C LYS A 302 20.09 -1.78 -12.90
N GLY A 303 19.37 -1.95 -11.80
CA GLY A 303 19.63 -1.34 -10.51
C GLY A 303 18.94 0.03 -10.38
N ASN A 304 18.69 0.44 -9.14
CA ASN A 304 18.09 1.74 -8.81
C ASN A 304 19.06 2.59 -7.99
N PRO A 305 19.69 3.61 -8.57
CA PRO A 305 20.68 4.46 -7.87
C PRO A 305 20.02 5.44 -6.90
N TYR A 306 18.71 5.63 -6.93
CA TYR A 306 17.97 6.59 -6.12
C TYR A 306 17.35 5.95 -4.87
N ALA A 307 18.08 5.01 -4.27
CA ALA A 307 17.71 4.44 -2.98
C ALA A 307 18.36 5.22 -1.82
N HIS A 308 17.62 5.34 -0.70
CA HIS A 308 18.11 6.05 0.48
C HIS A 308 17.55 5.44 1.77
N VAL A 309 18.14 5.81 2.92
CA VAL A 309 17.71 5.33 4.23
C VAL A 309 16.51 6.12 4.74
N VAL A 310 15.60 5.43 5.44
CA VAL A 310 14.53 6.03 6.24
C VAL A 310 14.70 5.59 7.68
N LEU A 311 14.98 6.55 8.57
CA LEU A 311 15.07 6.32 10.02
C LEU A 311 13.68 6.37 10.63
N ARG A 312 13.21 5.23 11.21
CA ARG A 312 11.87 5.08 11.79
C ARG A 312 11.88 4.74 13.28
N GLY A 313 13.08 4.76 13.92
CA GLY A 313 13.29 4.19 15.22
C GLY A 313 13.31 2.65 15.20
N GLY A 314 13.39 2.01 16.35
CA GLY A 314 13.34 0.56 16.47
C GLY A 314 13.74 0.08 17.86
N GLY A 315 13.32 -1.15 18.22
CA GLY A 315 13.59 -1.70 19.53
C GLY A 315 13.06 -0.85 20.70
N GLY A 316 11.96 -0.11 20.47
CA GLY A 316 11.37 0.79 21.47
C GLY A 316 12.11 2.12 21.66
N LYS A 317 13.03 2.49 20.75
CA LYS A 317 13.82 3.72 20.84
C LYS A 317 13.70 4.56 19.56
N PRO A 318 13.65 5.90 19.67
CA PRO A 318 13.75 6.80 18.53
C PRO A 318 15.17 6.82 17.95
N ASN A 319 15.31 7.28 16.69
CA ASN A 319 16.60 7.47 16.03
C ASN A 319 16.63 8.70 15.09
N TYR A 320 15.82 9.72 15.40
CA TYR A 320 15.74 10.97 14.62
C TYR A 320 16.67 12.07 15.11
N ASP A 321 17.24 11.94 16.31
CA ASP A 321 18.09 12.95 16.92
C ASP A 321 19.46 13.04 16.22
N SER A 322 20.17 14.15 16.47
CA SER A 322 21.43 14.45 15.81
C SER A 322 22.53 13.39 15.98
N VAL A 323 22.54 12.68 17.12
CA VAL A 323 23.51 11.60 17.37
C VAL A 323 23.20 10.39 16.49
N ASN A 324 21.95 9.97 16.43
CA ASN A 324 21.54 8.85 15.58
C ASN A 324 21.65 9.18 14.08
N VAL A 325 21.38 10.43 13.68
CA VAL A 325 21.59 10.89 12.31
C VAL A 325 23.08 10.82 11.96
N GLN A 326 23.99 11.29 12.83
CA GLN A 326 25.44 11.18 12.62
C GLN A 326 25.90 9.73 12.49
N ILE A 327 25.37 8.81 13.32
CA ILE A 327 25.68 7.38 13.22
C ILE A 327 25.24 6.82 11.85
N ALA A 328 24.08 7.28 11.34
CA ALA A 328 23.60 6.87 10.01
C ALA A 328 24.49 7.45 8.89
N GLU A 329 24.93 8.71 8.99
CA GLU A 329 25.88 9.33 8.06
C GLU A 329 27.19 8.55 8.00
N ASP A 330 27.75 8.20 9.17
CA ASP A 330 28.99 7.43 9.28
C ASP A 330 28.83 6.02 8.66
N ALA A 331 27.69 5.37 8.88
CA ALA A 331 27.41 4.05 8.31
C ALA A 331 27.30 4.09 6.78
N LEU A 332 26.63 5.11 6.24
CA LEU A 332 26.51 5.34 4.79
C LEU A 332 27.88 5.67 4.18
N SER A 333 28.64 6.54 4.81
CA SER A 333 30.00 6.89 4.37
C SER A 333 30.94 5.68 4.33
N LYS A 334 30.92 4.83 5.37
CA LYS A 334 31.72 3.60 5.40
C LYS A 334 31.36 2.62 4.29
N ALA A 335 30.10 2.64 3.83
CA ALA A 335 29.61 1.79 2.76
C ALA A 335 29.77 2.44 1.36
N ASP A 336 30.40 3.60 1.26
CA ASP A 336 30.52 4.40 0.02
C ASP A 336 29.16 4.72 -0.61
N LEU A 337 28.18 5.05 0.24
CA LEU A 337 26.82 5.40 -0.14
C LEU A 337 26.55 6.90 0.08
N ALA A 338 25.69 7.48 -0.75
CA ALA A 338 25.25 8.86 -0.58
C ALA A 338 24.56 9.04 0.78
N GLN A 339 24.93 10.08 1.51
CA GLN A 339 24.35 10.44 2.80
C GLN A 339 22.95 11.08 2.60
N ASN A 340 22.01 10.31 2.10
CA ASN A 340 20.63 10.70 1.92
C ASN A 340 19.75 10.02 2.98
N ILE A 341 19.25 10.80 3.94
CA ILE A 341 18.49 10.31 5.10
C ILE A 341 17.10 10.95 5.11
N MET A 342 16.07 10.14 5.14
CA MET A 342 14.72 10.59 5.46
C MET A 342 14.39 10.23 6.91
N ILE A 343 13.67 11.10 7.61
CA ILE A 343 13.19 10.85 8.97
C ILE A 343 11.69 10.53 8.93
N ASP A 344 11.32 9.32 9.33
CA ASP A 344 9.93 8.95 9.59
C ASP A 344 9.54 9.48 10.97
N CYS A 345 8.69 10.49 11.02
CA CYS A 345 8.25 11.15 12.26
C CYS A 345 7.27 10.32 13.07
N SER A 346 6.69 9.26 12.49
CA SER A 346 5.78 8.33 13.14
C SER A 346 6.53 7.15 13.78
N HIS A 347 5.85 6.04 14.02
CA HIS A 347 6.38 4.78 14.51
C HIS A 347 7.13 4.92 15.85
N GLU A 348 8.34 4.36 15.96
CA GLU A 348 9.09 4.44 17.22
C GLU A 348 9.67 5.85 17.46
N ASN A 349 9.85 6.67 16.42
CA ASN A 349 10.32 8.04 16.56
C ASN A 349 9.33 8.94 17.31
N SER A 350 8.05 8.64 17.25
CA SER A 350 6.99 9.28 18.07
C SER A 350 6.46 8.36 19.17
N SER A 351 7.14 7.25 19.48
CA SER A 351 6.65 6.24 20.42
C SER A 351 5.21 5.78 20.08
N LYS A 352 4.86 5.75 18.79
CA LYS A 352 3.51 5.44 18.25
C LYS A 352 2.39 6.39 18.74
N ASN A 353 2.76 7.53 19.30
CA ASN A 353 1.83 8.59 19.65
C ASN A 353 1.83 9.66 18.55
N PRO A 354 0.75 9.82 17.76
CA PRO A 354 0.72 10.78 16.66
C PRO A 354 0.97 12.21 17.11
N ALA A 355 0.53 12.61 18.31
CA ALA A 355 0.72 13.96 18.83
C ALA A 355 2.21 14.36 18.99
N LEU A 356 3.15 13.40 18.96
CA LEU A 356 4.58 13.68 19.05
C LEU A 356 5.24 13.90 17.67
N GLN A 357 4.58 13.59 16.56
CA GLN A 357 5.15 13.79 15.22
C GLN A 357 5.56 15.26 14.96
N PRO A 358 4.76 16.29 15.32
CA PRO A 358 5.17 17.69 15.14
C PRO A 358 6.45 18.05 15.92
N LEU A 359 6.69 17.44 17.08
CA LEU A 359 7.93 17.65 17.85
C LEU A 359 9.13 17.03 17.16
N VAL A 360 8.96 15.86 16.53
CA VAL A 360 10.03 15.24 15.70
C VAL A 360 10.32 16.12 14.50
N MET A 361 9.30 16.64 13.81
CA MET A 361 9.46 17.59 12.68
C MET A 361 10.22 18.84 13.10
N ASP A 362 9.89 19.39 14.27
CA ASP A 362 10.55 20.57 14.82
C ASP A 362 12.02 20.31 15.15
N ASN A 363 12.33 19.17 15.75
CA ASN A 363 13.70 18.75 16.03
C ASN A 363 14.53 18.60 14.73
N VAL A 364 13.97 17.93 13.73
CA VAL A 364 14.61 17.75 12.41
C VAL A 364 14.86 19.10 11.75
N SER A 365 13.91 20.03 11.84
CA SER A 365 14.07 21.39 11.33
C SER A 365 15.24 22.11 12.01
N ASN A 366 15.41 21.95 13.33
CA ASN A 366 16.53 22.54 14.06
C ASN A 366 17.88 21.95 13.61
N GLN A 367 17.97 20.63 13.39
CA GLN A 367 19.20 20.01 12.87
C GLN A 367 19.59 20.58 11.50
N ILE A 368 18.60 20.83 10.62
CA ILE A 368 18.84 21.45 9.31
C ILE A 368 19.31 22.89 9.48
N LEU A 369 18.72 23.67 10.40
CA LEU A 369 19.16 25.03 10.74
C LEU A 369 20.61 25.06 11.26
N GLU A 370 21.01 24.06 12.03
CA GLU A 370 22.37 23.87 12.56
C GLU A 370 23.37 23.38 11.50
N GLY A 371 22.93 23.18 10.25
CA GLY A 371 23.80 22.90 9.12
C GLY A 371 23.81 21.45 8.64
N ASN A 372 22.94 20.57 9.17
CA ASN A 372 22.83 19.21 8.65
C ASN A 372 22.42 19.22 7.16
N LYS A 373 23.17 18.51 6.33
CA LYS A 373 22.92 18.41 4.89
C LYS A 373 22.40 17.01 4.46
N SER A 374 22.53 16.00 5.31
CA SER A 374 22.16 14.62 4.97
C SER A 374 20.65 14.38 4.99
N ILE A 375 19.91 15.12 5.80
CA ILE A 375 18.46 14.99 5.89
C ILE A 375 17.83 15.56 4.62
N ILE A 376 17.22 14.67 3.78
CA ILE A 376 16.62 15.03 2.49
C ILE A 376 15.10 15.09 2.54
N GLY A 377 14.49 14.60 3.59
CA GLY A 377 13.03 14.58 3.70
C GLY A 377 12.53 14.00 5.00
N LEU A 378 11.21 14.11 5.14
CA LEU A 378 10.46 13.57 6.27
C LEU A 378 9.30 12.71 5.78
N MET A 379 8.84 11.80 6.66
CA MET A 379 7.59 11.08 6.49
C MET A 379 6.67 11.35 7.68
N VAL A 380 5.40 11.65 7.41
CA VAL A 380 4.41 12.03 8.43
C VAL A 380 3.12 11.26 8.19
N GLU A 381 2.60 10.62 9.23
CA GLU A 381 1.28 9.99 9.20
C GLU A 381 0.21 10.99 9.64
N SER A 382 -0.60 11.42 8.70
CA SER A 382 -1.59 12.48 8.82
C SER A 382 -2.91 12.04 8.18
N ASN A 383 -4.03 12.44 8.75
CA ASN A 383 -5.36 12.25 8.17
C ASN A 383 -6.22 13.50 8.43
N ILE A 384 -7.49 13.49 8.03
CA ILE A 384 -8.43 14.59 8.29
C ILE A 384 -8.59 14.76 9.80
N LYS A 385 -8.76 13.65 10.55
CA LYS A 385 -8.93 13.65 12.01
C LYS A 385 -7.73 13.06 12.74
N HIS A 386 -7.50 13.52 13.96
CA HIS A 386 -6.45 13.04 14.85
C HIS A 386 -6.78 11.66 15.41
N GLY A 387 -5.78 10.77 15.45
CA GLY A 387 -5.86 9.47 16.12
C GLY A 387 -6.17 8.31 15.17
N ARG A 388 -6.86 7.31 15.72
CA ARG A 388 -7.25 6.08 15.01
C ARG A 388 -8.51 5.47 15.61
N GLN A 389 -9.17 4.63 14.82
CA GLN A 389 -10.30 3.81 15.22
C GLN A 389 -10.05 2.33 14.91
N ASN A 390 -10.78 1.44 15.55
CA ASN A 390 -10.85 0.05 15.13
C ASN A 390 -11.88 -0.09 14.00
N ILE A 391 -11.71 -1.08 13.13
CA ILE A 391 -12.74 -1.43 12.14
C ILE A 391 -13.94 -2.01 12.90
N PRO A 392 -15.11 -1.37 12.91
CA PRO A 392 -16.28 -1.85 13.63
C PRO A 392 -16.95 -3.02 12.88
N ALA A 393 -17.79 -3.76 13.57
CA ALA A 393 -18.59 -4.83 12.96
C ALA A 393 -19.62 -4.31 11.95
N ASN A 394 -20.17 -3.12 12.19
CA ASN A 394 -20.97 -2.37 11.23
C ASN A 394 -20.11 -1.25 10.63
N LEU A 395 -19.80 -1.32 9.35
CA LEU A 395 -18.93 -0.37 8.68
C LEU A 395 -19.55 1.04 8.55
N ASP A 396 -20.87 1.18 8.68
CA ASP A 396 -21.55 2.47 8.74
C ASP A 396 -21.17 3.29 9.98
N ASP A 397 -20.62 2.63 11.01
CA ASP A 397 -20.14 3.28 12.23
C ASP A 397 -18.70 3.83 12.10
N LEU A 398 -18.06 3.66 10.93
CA LEU A 398 -16.75 4.24 10.68
C LEU A 398 -16.79 5.76 10.68
N GLU A 399 -15.91 6.34 11.45
CA GLU A 399 -15.75 7.80 11.50
C GLU A 399 -14.94 8.29 10.30
N TYR A 400 -15.55 9.17 9.49
CA TYR A 400 -14.94 9.75 8.31
C TYR A 400 -13.62 10.47 8.62
N GLY A 401 -12.59 10.20 7.83
CA GLY A 401 -11.29 10.84 7.95
C GLY A 401 -10.45 10.43 9.15
N LEU A 402 -10.83 9.36 9.87
CA LEU A 402 -10.10 8.79 10.99
C LEU A 402 -9.43 7.47 10.60
N SER A 403 -8.14 7.32 10.89
CA SER A 403 -7.35 6.16 10.50
C SER A 403 -7.86 4.84 11.10
N VAL A 404 -7.88 3.75 10.31
CA VAL A 404 -8.19 2.38 10.78
C VAL A 404 -6.92 1.55 11.03
N THR A 405 -5.73 2.16 10.91
CA THR A 405 -4.44 1.51 11.15
C THR A 405 -3.68 2.26 12.25
N ASP A 406 -2.51 2.83 11.97
CA ASP A 406 -1.79 3.57 12.99
C ASP A 406 -2.37 4.99 13.16
N GLY A 407 -2.18 5.58 14.35
CA GLY A 407 -2.68 6.92 14.65
C GLY A 407 -2.02 7.99 13.79
N CYS A 408 -2.83 8.91 13.28
CA CYS A 408 -2.40 10.04 12.46
C CYS A 408 -2.59 11.35 13.21
N ILE A 409 -1.79 12.38 12.90
CA ILE A 409 -2.14 13.76 13.27
C ILE A 409 -3.30 14.26 12.41
N SER A 410 -4.05 15.25 12.89
CA SER A 410 -5.14 15.86 12.11
C SER A 410 -4.62 16.71 10.96
N TRP A 411 -5.54 17.14 10.08
CA TRP A 411 -5.20 18.06 9.00
C TRP A 411 -4.67 19.40 9.57
N GLU A 412 -5.32 19.97 10.56
CA GLU A 412 -4.94 21.24 11.18
C GLU A 412 -3.55 21.16 11.80
N GLU A 413 -3.23 20.07 12.52
CA GLU A 413 -1.90 19.84 13.08
C GLU A 413 -0.84 19.70 11.98
N THR A 414 -1.20 19.06 10.87
CA THR A 414 -0.32 18.86 9.71
C THR A 414 0.00 20.19 9.02
N GLU A 415 -1.03 20.97 8.74
CA GLU A 415 -0.92 22.27 8.09
C GLU A 415 -0.06 23.23 8.92
N ASP A 416 -0.30 23.31 10.23
CA ASP A 416 0.49 24.13 11.15
C ASP A 416 1.95 23.69 11.20
N ALA A 417 2.21 22.39 11.34
CA ALA A 417 3.57 21.84 11.40
C ALA A 417 4.36 22.08 10.10
N ILE A 418 3.73 21.92 8.93
CA ILE A 418 4.35 22.14 7.62
C ILE A 418 4.65 23.61 7.40
N ARG A 419 3.69 24.53 7.72
CA ARG A 419 3.93 25.96 7.61
C ARG A 419 5.05 26.42 8.55
N LYS A 420 5.06 25.93 9.79
CA LYS A 420 6.10 26.22 10.76
C LYS A 420 7.49 25.76 10.27
N MET A 421 7.54 24.57 9.68
CA MET A 421 8.76 24.03 9.08
C MET A 421 9.25 24.90 7.92
N ARG A 422 8.36 25.30 7.00
CA ARG A 422 8.69 26.23 5.91
C ARG A 422 9.26 27.54 6.45
N GLU A 423 8.57 28.17 7.40
CA GLU A 423 9.04 29.46 7.98
C GLU A 423 10.43 29.37 8.61
N LYS A 424 10.77 28.23 9.24
CA LYS A 424 12.09 27.99 9.80
C LYS A 424 13.17 27.80 8.73
N LEU A 425 12.86 27.18 7.60
CA LEU A 425 13.84 26.66 6.66
C LEU A 425 13.97 27.46 5.37
N LYS A 426 13.02 28.32 5.02
CA LYS A 426 12.96 29.04 3.73
C LYS A 426 14.23 29.86 3.42
N ASP A 427 14.87 30.44 4.44
CA ASP A 427 16.06 31.29 4.26
C ASP A 427 17.38 30.48 4.28
N VAL A 428 17.35 29.23 4.78
CA VAL A 428 18.53 28.38 4.95
C VAL A 428 18.69 27.37 3.82
N LEU A 429 17.60 26.76 3.39
CA LEU A 429 17.64 25.70 2.38
C LEU A 429 18.26 26.14 1.03
N PRO A 430 18.05 27.37 0.51
CA PRO A 430 18.66 27.79 -0.74
C PRO A 430 20.20 27.71 -0.73
N GLY A 431 20.85 27.79 0.46
CA GLY A 431 22.28 27.63 0.62
C GLY A 431 22.79 26.18 0.60
N ARG A 432 21.92 25.16 0.56
CA ARG A 432 22.31 23.73 0.60
C ARG A 432 22.81 23.19 -0.72
N THR A 433 22.42 23.78 -1.86
CA THR A 433 22.83 23.35 -3.21
C THR A 433 24.14 23.95 -3.67
N ALA A 434 24.67 24.91 -2.95
CA ALA A 434 25.96 25.52 -3.26
C ALA A 434 27.12 24.73 -2.59
N GLY A 435 27.59 23.69 -3.25
CA GLY A 435 28.74 22.94 -2.75
C GLY A 435 29.11 21.80 -3.67
#